data_6fa3243893dcffbbffc753e6d3876d2f
#
_entry.id   6fa3243893dcffbbffc753e6d3876d2f
#
_cell.length_a   1.000
_cell.length_b   1.000
_cell.length_c   1.000
_cell.angle_alpha   90.00
_cell.angle_beta   90.00
_cell.angle_gamma   90.00
#
_symmetry.space_group_name_H-M   'P 1'
#
loop_
_entity.id
_entity.type
_entity.pdbx_description
1 polymer ?
#
loop_
_entity_poly.entity_id
_entity_poly.type
_entity_poly.pdbx_seq_one_letter_code
_entity_poly.pdbx_strand_id
1 'polypeptide(L)'
;MKGWIITAAAVIIAVSAAVFYYVYHSAAASQTEWHEEAMEYAVNQGLITQIEDTRYYYGRSAYSIFSGENESGEAVYVWVEQRTDISGAEEDEEWEPRTAVRARNEGISRSEAEEIAVRELELSEFKQVRLGMVGETPVYEIVYIDQEDRYSFYYLSYDDGSYIRHYQLRRDR
;
A
#
# COMPACT_ATOMS: atom_id res chain seq x y z
N MET A 1 -9.35 30.81 -42.76
CA MET A 1 -8.20 30.07 -42.16
C MET A 1 -8.24 29.95 -40.64
N LYS A 2 -8.72 30.95 -39.88
CA LYS A 2 -8.80 30.87 -38.40
C LYS A 2 -9.82 29.84 -37.87
N GLY A 3 -10.96 29.62 -38.55
CA GLY A 3 -11.97 28.67 -38.08
C GLY A 3 -11.51 27.20 -38.04
N TRP A 4 -10.77 26.77 -39.06
CA TRP A 4 -10.25 25.39 -39.11
C TRP A 4 -9.24 25.08 -37.99
N ILE A 5 -8.41 26.06 -37.63
CA ILE A 5 -7.46 25.90 -36.52
C ILE A 5 -8.19 25.73 -35.19
N ILE A 6 -9.29 26.49 -34.98
CA ILE A 6 -10.11 26.38 -33.76
C ILE A 6 -10.78 25.01 -33.69
N THR A 7 -11.33 24.53 -34.82
CA THR A 7 -11.96 23.21 -34.88
C THR A 7 -10.94 22.09 -34.63
N ALA A 8 -9.75 22.17 -35.23
CA ALA A 8 -8.68 21.20 -35.00
C ALA A 8 -8.21 21.19 -33.54
N ALA A 9 -8.05 22.36 -32.92
CA ALA A 9 -7.69 22.46 -31.51
C ALA A 9 -8.78 21.87 -30.60
N ALA A 10 -10.05 22.11 -30.86
CA ALA A 10 -11.18 21.56 -30.13
C ALA A 10 -11.23 20.02 -30.22
N VAL A 11 -10.96 19.45 -31.40
CA VAL A 11 -10.88 18.00 -31.60
C VAL A 11 -9.70 17.39 -30.82
N ILE A 12 -8.54 18.03 -30.86
CA ILE A 12 -7.36 17.55 -30.11
C ILE A 12 -7.65 17.53 -28.59
N ILE A 13 -8.25 18.59 -28.06
CA ILE A 13 -8.62 18.68 -26.66
C ILE A 13 -9.63 17.58 -26.29
N ALA A 14 -10.65 17.36 -27.11
CA ALA A 14 -11.66 16.32 -26.87
C ALA A 14 -11.06 14.91 -26.89
N VAL A 15 -10.18 14.62 -27.85
CA VAL A 15 -9.48 13.33 -27.93
C VAL A 15 -8.54 13.15 -26.73
N SER A 16 -7.78 14.17 -26.35
CA SER A 16 -6.90 14.13 -25.19
C SER A 16 -7.66 13.88 -23.90
N ALA A 17 -8.82 14.55 -23.72
CA ALA A 17 -9.69 14.34 -22.57
C ALA A 17 -10.29 12.92 -22.53
N ALA A 18 -10.69 12.38 -23.67
CA ALA A 18 -11.21 11.01 -23.77
C ALA A 18 -10.12 9.96 -23.46
N VAL A 19 -8.90 10.14 -23.98
CA VAL A 19 -7.76 9.25 -23.69
C VAL A 19 -7.41 9.33 -22.20
N PHE A 20 -7.34 10.53 -21.64
CA PHE A 20 -7.04 10.70 -20.21
C PHE A 20 -8.11 10.06 -19.34
N TYR A 21 -9.38 10.24 -19.67
CA TYR A 21 -10.51 9.60 -18.98
C TYR A 21 -10.42 8.07 -19.04
N TYR A 22 -10.14 7.52 -20.24
CA TYR A 22 -9.99 6.08 -20.42
C TYR A 22 -8.83 5.50 -19.61
N VAL A 23 -7.64 6.13 -19.66
CA VAL A 23 -6.45 5.71 -18.90
C VAL A 23 -6.71 5.81 -17.40
N TYR A 24 -7.34 6.88 -16.94
CA TYR A 24 -7.67 7.04 -15.53
C TYR A 24 -8.66 5.96 -15.05
N HIS A 25 -9.70 5.69 -15.82
CA HIS A 25 -10.69 4.67 -15.47
C HIS A 25 -10.12 3.25 -15.50
N SER A 26 -9.28 2.91 -16.48
CA SER A 26 -8.68 1.58 -16.56
C SER A 26 -7.68 1.35 -15.42
N ALA A 27 -6.89 2.36 -15.05
CA ALA A 27 -5.97 2.26 -13.92
C ALA A 27 -6.69 2.13 -12.57
N ALA A 28 -7.80 2.84 -12.38
CA ALA A 28 -8.61 2.73 -11.17
C ALA A 28 -9.31 1.37 -11.09
N ALA A 29 -9.81 0.84 -12.21
CA ALA A 29 -10.45 -0.47 -12.27
C ALA A 29 -9.50 -1.61 -11.89
N SER A 30 -8.28 -1.61 -12.41
CA SER A 30 -7.27 -2.63 -12.10
C SER A 30 -6.92 -2.67 -10.61
N GLN A 31 -6.77 -1.52 -9.96
CA GLN A 31 -6.50 -1.49 -8.51
C GLN A 31 -7.65 -2.07 -7.69
N THR A 32 -8.88 -1.84 -8.11
CA THR A 32 -10.06 -2.37 -7.43
C THR A 32 -10.16 -3.89 -7.62
N GLU A 33 -9.90 -4.39 -8.82
CA GLU A 33 -9.93 -5.81 -9.16
C GLU A 33 -8.92 -6.63 -8.34
N TRP A 34 -7.67 -6.23 -8.31
CA TRP A 34 -6.62 -6.92 -7.52
C TRP A 34 -6.90 -6.88 -6.02
N HIS A 35 -7.59 -5.84 -5.57
CA HIS A 35 -7.99 -5.74 -4.19
C HIS A 35 -9.13 -6.71 -3.85
N GLU A 36 -10.11 -6.84 -4.73
CA GLU A 36 -11.22 -7.79 -4.60
C GLU A 36 -10.69 -9.23 -4.62
N GLU A 37 -9.74 -9.58 -5.51
CA GLU A 37 -9.09 -10.88 -5.52
C GLU A 37 -8.35 -11.18 -4.19
N ALA A 38 -7.59 -10.22 -3.67
CA ALA A 38 -6.89 -10.37 -2.40
C ALA A 38 -7.85 -10.54 -1.22
N MET A 39 -8.98 -9.83 -1.24
CA MET A 39 -10.03 -9.94 -0.24
C MET A 39 -10.73 -11.30 -0.31
N GLU A 40 -11.10 -11.73 -1.52
CA GLU A 40 -11.73 -13.04 -1.74
C GLU A 40 -10.79 -14.17 -1.30
N TYR A 41 -9.51 -14.09 -1.63
CA TYR A 41 -8.50 -15.03 -1.16
C TYR A 41 -8.45 -15.09 0.37
N ALA A 42 -8.34 -13.94 1.05
CA ALA A 42 -8.25 -13.89 2.51
C ALA A 42 -9.47 -14.52 3.20
N VAL A 43 -10.67 -14.28 2.67
CA VAL A 43 -11.92 -14.85 3.19
C VAL A 43 -12.02 -16.33 2.88
N ASN A 44 -11.73 -16.77 1.66
CA ASN A 44 -11.82 -18.18 1.24
C ASN A 44 -10.82 -19.07 1.97
N GLN A 45 -9.65 -18.52 2.34
CA GLN A 45 -8.66 -19.22 3.15
C GLN A 45 -8.97 -19.17 4.66
N GLY A 46 -10.07 -18.54 5.07
CA GLY A 46 -10.45 -18.42 6.48
C GLY A 46 -9.51 -17.54 7.31
N LEU A 47 -8.68 -16.70 6.68
CA LEU A 47 -7.73 -15.83 7.37
C LEU A 47 -8.44 -14.69 8.10
N ILE A 48 -9.58 -14.27 7.59
CA ILE A 48 -10.45 -13.23 8.15
C ILE A 48 -11.90 -13.52 7.75
N THR A 49 -12.84 -13.28 8.67
CA THR A 49 -14.27 -13.50 8.43
C THR A 49 -15.10 -12.21 8.40
N GLN A 50 -14.65 -11.20 9.13
CA GLN A 50 -15.27 -9.89 9.15
C GLN A 50 -14.19 -8.84 8.89
N ILE A 51 -14.33 -8.06 7.83
CA ILE A 51 -13.40 -6.99 7.48
C ILE A 51 -13.97 -5.66 7.97
N GLU A 52 -13.21 -4.96 8.83
CA GLU A 52 -13.54 -3.65 9.38
C GLU A 52 -12.94 -2.50 8.58
N ASP A 53 -11.68 -2.67 8.15
CA ASP A 53 -10.93 -1.65 7.41
C ASP A 53 -9.96 -2.32 6.45
N THR A 54 -9.67 -1.59 5.38
CA THR A 54 -8.79 -2.04 4.31
C THR A 54 -7.81 -0.96 3.95
N ARG A 55 -6.54 -1.35 3.82
CA ARG A 55 -5.44 -0.45 3.48
C ARG A 55 -4.59 -1.03 2.37
N TYR A 56 -3.97 -0.13 1.63
CA TYR A 56 -2.98 -0.47 0.62
C TYR A 56 -1.59 -0.14 1.10
N TYR A 57 -0.67 -1.03 0.81
CA TYR A 57 0.75 -0.78 0.96
C TYR A 57 1.45 -1.03 -0.38
N TYR A 58 2.24 -0.08 -0.81
CA TYR A 58 3.04 -0.18 -2.02
C TYR A 58 4.52 0.00 -1.65
N GLY A 59 5.24 -1.12 -1.55
CA GLY A 59 6.67 -1.18 -1.32
C GLY A 59 7.39 -1.79 -2.53
N ARG A 60 8.18 -2.83 -2.30
CA ARG A 60 8.75 -3.65 -3.38
C ARG A 60 7.69 -4.50 -4.08
N SER A 61 6.71 -4.97 -3.33
CA SER A 61 5.48 -5.59 -3.81
C SER A 61 4.29 -4.81 -3.26
N ALA A 62 3.15 -4.91 -3.93
CA ALA A 62 1.89 -4.34 -3.48
C ALA A 62 1.18 -5.32 -2.54
N TYR A 63 0.59 -4.80 -1.46
CA TYR A 63 -0.20 -5.58 -0.52
C TYR A 63 -1.54 -4.93 -0.23
N SER A 64 -2.59 -5.75 -0.15
CA SER A 64 -3.82 -5.40 0.53
C SER A 64 -3.69 -5.81 1.99
N ILE A 65 -4.03 -4.91 2.91
CA ILE A 65 -3.94 -5.14 4.35
C ILE A 65 -5.34 -4.98 4.92
N PHE A 66 -5.88 -6.09 5.39
CA PHE A 66 -7.21 -6.15 6.00
C PHE A 66 -7.09 -6.14 7.51
N SER A 67 -7.95 -5.41 8.19
CA SER A 67 -8.16 -5.52 9.63
C SER A 67 -9.58 -5.96 9.92
N GLY A 68 -9.75 -6.81 10.91
CA GLY A 68 -11.06 -7.34 11.27
C GLY A 68 -10.95 -8.51 12.24
N GLU A 69 -11.89 -9.45 12.18
CA GLU A 69 -11.96 -10.61 13.04
C GLU A 69 -11.81 -11.91 12.25
N ASN A 70 -11.13 -12.89 12.84
CA ASN A 70 -11.06 -14.27 12.33
C ASN A 70 -12.25 -15.11 12.81
N GLU A 71 -12.33 -16.40 12.44
CA GLU A 71 -13.40 -17.32 12.85
C GLU A 71 -13.56 -17.47 14.36
N SER A 72 -12.50 -17.24 15.13
CA SER A 72 -12.51 -17.30 16.60
C SER A 72 -12.97 -15.99 17.24
N GLY A 73 -13.28 -14.96 16.47
CA GLY A 73 -13.60 -13.60 16.95
C GLY A 73 -12.37 -12.83 17.46
N GLU A 74 -11.18 -13.26 17.10
CA GLU A 74 -9.95 -12.57 17.43
C GLU A 74 -9.68 -11.46 16.42
N ALA A 75 -9.33 -10.26 16.91
CA ALA A 75 -8.96 -9.14 16.06
C ALA A 75 -7.61 -9.37 15.40
N VAL A 76 -7.57 -9.35 14.06
CA VAL A 76 -6.38 -9.65 13.26
C VAL A 76 -6.06 -8.56 12.24
N TYR A 77 -4.80 -8.53 11.82
CA TYR A 77 -4.36 -7.95 10.55
C TYR A 77 -3.97 -9.08 9.61
N VAL A 78 -4.39 -8.96 8.35
CA VAL A 78 -4.07 -9.89 7.26
C VAL A 78 -3.43 -9.12 6.12
N TRP A 79 -2.20 -9.45 5.77
CA TRP A 79 -1.50 -8.94 4.58
C TRP A 79 -1.64 -9.97 3.47
N VAL A 80 -2.09 -9.54 2.30
CA VAL A 80 -2.16 -10.37 1.10
C VAL A 80 -1.45 -9.63 -0.02
N GLU A 81 -0.43 -10.27 -0.62
CA GLU A 81 0.25 -9.71 -1.78
C GLU A 81 -0.74 -9.60 -2.94
N GLN A 82 -0.76 -8.44 -3.60
CA GLN A 82 -1.59 -8.26 -4.78
C GLN A 82 -0.93 -8.91 -6.00
N ARG A 83 -1.75 -9.46 -6.87
CA ARG A 83 -1.31 -9.91 -8.19
C ARG A 83 -0.84 -8.70 -9.00
N THR A 84 0.42 -8.65 -9.38
CA THR A 84 0.96 -7.61 -10.24
C THR A 84 1.24 -8.21 -11.61
N ASP A 85 0.34 -8.01 -12.54
CA ASP A 85 0.52 -8.39 -13.95
C ASP A 85 1.55 -7.49 -14.63
N ILE A 86 2.81 -7.61 -14.27
CA ILE A 86 3.87 -6.88 -14.98
C ILE A 86 4.59 -7.73 -16.03
N SER A 87 4.32 -9.00 -16.15
CA SER A 87 4.92 -9.77 -17.25
C SER A 87 4.27 -11.12 -17.43
N GLY A 88 3.40 -11.27 -18.43
CA GLY A 88 3.26 -12.50 -19.20
C GLY A 88 3.16 -13.83 -18.42
N ALA A 89 2.71 -13.80 -17.19
CA ALA A 89 2.27 -15.02 -16.53
C ALA A 89 1.09 -15.56 -17.34
N GLU A 90 1.18 -16.81 -17.77
CA GLU A 90 0.09 -17.46 -18.49
C GLU A 90 -1.13 -17.43 -17.60
N GLU A 91 -2.30 -17.13 -18.16
CA GLU A 91 -3.59 -17.00 -17.44
C GLU A 91 -3.98 -18.23 -16.63
N ASP A 92 -3.24 -19.33 -16.75
CA ASP A 92 -3.50 -20.64 -16.17
C ASP A 92 -2.65 -20.95 -14.90
N GLU A 93 -1.76 -20.05 -14.43
CA GLU A 93 -1.05 -20.27 -13.17
C GLU A 93 -1.91 -19.90 -11.99
N GLU A 94 -2.16 -20.88 -11.10
CA GLU A 94 -2.87 -20.68 -9.83
C GLU A 94 -2.11 -19.63 -8.99
N TRP A 95 -2.77 -18.51 -8.69
CA TRP A 95 -2.17 -17.43 -7.95
C TRP A 95 -2.07 -17.78 -6.46
N GLU A 96 -0.86 -17.96 -5.98
CA GLU A 96 -0.54 -18.16 -4.57
C GLU A 96 0.13 -16.89 -3.98
N PRO A 97 -0.63 -15.96 -3.38
CA PRO A 97 -0.07 -14.74 -2.83
C PRO A 97 0.72 -15.01 -1.56
N ARG A 98 1.79 -14.28 -1.34
CA ARG A 98 2.42 -14.22 -0.01
C ARG A 98 1.46 -13.58 0.97
N THR A 99 1.28 -14.22 2.12
CA THR A 99 0.36 -13.77 3.15
C THR A 99 1.05 -13.70 4.50
N ALA A 100 0.57 -12.81 5.36
CA ALA A 100 0.90 -12.82 6.78
C ALA A 100 -0.36 -12.52 7.58
N VAL A 101 -0.51 -13.18 8.72
CA VAL A 101 -1.61 -12.94 9.67
C VAL A 101 -0.98 -12.66 11.04
N ARG A 102 -1.47 -11.63 11.72
CA ARG A 102 -1.05 -11.29 13.09
C ARG A 102 -2.26 -10.90 13.91
N ALA A 103 -2.35 -11.42 15.12
CA ALA A 103 -3.28 -10.91 16.11
C ALA A 103 -2.94 -9.44 16.45
N ARG A 104 -3.94 -8.59 16.54
CA ARG A 104 -3.74 -7.15 16.76
C ARG A 104 -3.17 -6.82 18.14
N ASN A 105 -3.28 -7.74 19.08
CA ASN A 105 -2.78 -7.63 20.46
C ASN A 105 -1.38 -8.24 20.67
N GLU A 106 -0.81 -8.91 19.67
CA GLU A 106 0.51 -9.56 19.79
C GLU A 106 1.67 -8.69 19.29
N GLY A 107 1.39 -7.74 18.41
CA GLY A 107 2.40 -6.79 17.91
C GLY A 107 2.38 -5.47 18.66
N ILE A 108 3.33 -4.59 18.31
CA ILE A 108 3.31 -3.21 18.80
C ILE A 108 2.14 -2.45 18.17
N SER A 109 1.59 -1.52 18.93
CA SER A 109 0.56 -0.60 18.42
C SER A 109 1.17 0.48 17.53
N ARG A 110 0.31 1.15 16.75
CA ARG A 110 0.70 2.33 15.99
C ARG A 110 1.30 3.43 16.90
N SER A 111 0.74 3.64 18.08
CA SER A 111 1.22 4.65 19.03
C SER A 111 2.62 4.31 19.54
N GLU A 112 2.88 3.03 19.84
CA GLU A 112 4.21 2.58 20.24
C GLU A 112 5.23 2.74 19.12
N ALA A 113 4.86 2.46 17.86
CA ALA A 113 5.72 2.71 16.71
C ALA A 113 6.06 4.20 16.55
N GLU A 114 5.07 5.09 16.76
CA GLU A 114 5.27 6.55 16.76
C GLU A 114 6.19 7.01 17.90
N GLU A 115 6.02 6.47 19.11
CA GLU A 115 6.89 6.77 20.27
C GLU A 115 8.33 6.32 20.03
N ILE A 116 8.53 5.12 19.46
CA ILE A 116 9.87 4.63 19.10
C ILE A 116 10.50 5.59 18.09
N ALA A 117 9.77 5.96 17.05
CA ALA A 117 10.27 6.88 16.02
C ALA A 117 10.67 8.24 16.60
N VAL A 118 9.84 8.84 17.44
CA VAL A 118 10.13 10.14 18.09
C VAL A 118 11.35 10.05 18.99
N ARG A 119 11.57 8.92 19.66
CA ARG A 119 12.71 8.71 20.54
C ARG A 119 14.02 8.49 19.79
N GLU A 120 13.97 7.78 18.65
CA GLU A 120 15.16 7.30 17.95
C GLU A 120 15.59 8.17 16.76
N LEU A 121 14.67 9.01 16.24
CA LEU A 121 14.90 9.76 15.02
C LEU A 121 14.94 11.27 15.24
N GLU A 122 15.82 11.93 14.51
CA GLU A 122 15.88 13.39 14.46
C GLU A 122 14.84 13.93 13.45
N LEU A 123 13.59 14.01 13.92
CA LEU A 123 12.46 14.43 13.11
C LEU A 123 12.40 15.97 13.01
N SER A 124 12.27 16.51 11.80
CA SER A 124 11.84 17.89 11.56
C SER A 124 10.32 17.96 11.38
N GLU A 125 9.75 17.00 10.67
CA GLU A 125 8.31 16.92 10.43
C GLU A 125 7.87 15.46 10.34
N PHE A 126 6.93 15.06 11.17
CA PHE A 126 6.29 13.75 11.11
C PHE A 126 5.20 13.74 10.02
N LYS A 127 5.19 12.77 9.12
CA LYS A 127 4.22 12.68 8.03
C LYS A 127 3.15 11.63 8.30
N GLN A 128 3.54 10.38 8.48
CA GLN A 128 2.60 9.29 8.70
C GLN A 128 3.27 8.03 9.26
N VAL A 129 2.46 7.18 9.88
CA VAL A 129 2.77 5.77 10.13
C VAL A 129 1.75 4.90 9.42
N ARG A 130 2.20 3.85 8.77
CA ARG A 130 1.32 2.89 8.11
C ARG A 130 1.86 1.47 8.25
N LEU A 131 0.94 0.51 8.25
CA LEU A 131 1.31 -0.90 8.12
C LEU A 131 1.88 -1.17 6.72
N GLY A 132 2.84 -2.05 6.65
CA GLY A 132 3.51 -2.44 5.41
C GLY A 132 4.10 -3.83 5.49
N MET A 133 4.93 -4.18 4.49
CA MET A 133 5.61 -5.45 4.39
C MET A 133 7.03 -5.25 3.87
N VAL A 134 8.00 -5.90 4.51
CA VAL A 134 9.40 -5.94 4.06
C VAL A 134 9.84 -7.40 3.96
N GLY A 135 9.94 -7.89 2.72
CA GLY A 135 10.10 -9.33 2.49
C GLY A 135 8.86 -10.08 2.99
N GLU A 136 9.02 -10.90 4.03
CA GLU A 136 7.94 -11.65 4.69
C GLU A 136 7.59 -11.09 6.08
N THR A 137 8.17 -9.95 6.44
CA THR A 137 8.00 -9.36 7.76
C THR A 137 6.99 -8.21 7.71
N PRO A 138 5.85 -8.31 8.44
CA PRO A 138 4.97 -7.18 8.69
C PRO A 138 5.70 -6.06 9.42
N VAL A 139 5.49 -4.82 8.98
CA VAL A 139 6.20 -3.67 9.54
C VAL A 139 5.28 -2.46 9.73
N TYR A 140 5.71 -1.55 10.60
CA TYR A 140 5.32 -0.15 10.54
C TYR A 140 6.33 0.64 9.69
N GLU A 141 5.85 1.30 8.66
CA GLU A 141 6.62 2.28 7.91
C GLU A 141 6.32 3.67 8.46
N ILE A 142 7.33 4.31 8.99
CA ILE A 142 7.30 5.69 9.47
C ILE A 142 7.87 6.60 8.38
N VAL A 143 7.07 7.56 7.92
CA VAL A 143 7.48 8.56 6.92
C VAL A 143 7.63 9.91 7.60
N TYR A 144 8.76 10.56 7.40
CA TYR A 144 9.07 11.84 8.03
C TYR A 144 10.03 12.68 7.19
N ILE A 145 10.16 13.97 7.52
CA ILE A 145 11.24 14.84 7.03
C ILE A 145 12.27 14.94 8.15
N ASP A 146 13.52 14.70 7.83
CA ASP A 146 14.63 14.84 8.78
C ASP A 146 15.16 16.28 8.85
N GLN A 147 16.15 16.52 9.70
CA GLN A 147 16.74 17.85 9.88
C GLN A 147 17.53 18.35 8.67
N GLU A 148 17.92 17.44 7.75
CA GLU A 148 18.61 17.79 6.49
C GLU A 148 17.62 18.00 5.32
N ASP A 149 16.32 18.16 5.60
CA ASP A 149 15.23 18.33 4.61
C ASP A 149 15.12 17.15 3.63
N ARG A 150 15.37 15.90 4.11
CA ARG A 150 15.23 14.68 3.32
C ARG A 150 13.92 13.98 3.62
N TYR A 151 13.32 13.37 2.62
CA TYR A 151 12.21 12.45 2.78
C TYR A 151 12.74 11.10 3.30
N SER A 152 12.37 10.74 4.51
CA SER A 152 12.95 9.59 5.21
C SER A 152 11.87 8.56 5.54
N PHE A 153 12.24 7.29 5.39
CA PHE A 153 11.39 6.13 5.60
C PHE A 153 12.08 5.18 6.59
N TYR A 154 11.51 5.03 7.76
CA TYR A 154 12.04 4.17 8.82
C TYR A 154 11.09 3.02 9.08
N TYR A 155 11.62 1.81 9.18
CA TYR A 155 10.83 0.59 9.26
C TYR A 155 11.09 -0.14 10.56
N LEU A 156 10.02 -0.41 11.30
CA LEU A 156 10.01 -1.19 12.52
C LEU A 156 9.23 -2.48 12.30
N SER A 157 9.70 -3.59 12.86
CA SER A 157 8.95 -4.83 12.92
C SER A 157 7.61 -4.61 13.62
N TYR A 158 6.53 -5.11 13.04
CA TYR A 158 5.22 -5.12 13.69
C TYR A 158 5.25 -5.91 14.99
N ASP A 159 5.97 -7.06 15.00
CA ASP A 159 5.92 -8.03 16.08
C ASP A 159 6.54 -7.50 17.39
N ASP A 160 7.64 -6.73 17.33
CA ASP A 160 8.39 -6.31 18.50
C ASP A 160 8.96 -4.88 18.46
N GLY A 161 8.70 -4.13 17.40
CA GLY A 161 9.22 -2.79 17.23
C GLY A 161 10.72 -2.70 16.94
N SER A 162 11.38 -3.82 16.64
CA SER A 162 12.79 -3.81 16.29
C SER A 162 13.05 -3.13 14.96
N TYR A 163 14.22 -2.50 14.85
CA TYR A 163 14.64 -1.84 13.62
C TYR A 163 14.83 -2.83 12.47
N ILE A 164 14.25 -2.51 11.31
CA ILE A 164 14.40 -3.31 10.07
C ILE A 164 15.31 -2.61 9.08
N ARG A 165 15.00 -1.37 8.69
CA ARG A 165 15.77 -0.59 7.72
C ARG A 165 15.38 0.88 7.71
N HIS A 166 16.20 1.69 7.03
CA HIS A 166 16.01 3.12 6.91
C HIS A 166 16.44 3.60 5.51
N TYR A 167 15.62 4.43 4.87
CA TYR A 167 15.93 5.11 3.60
C TYR A 167 15.78 6.60 3.75
N GLN A 168 16.64 7.33 3.03
CA GLN A 168 16.62 8.79 2.99
C GLN A 168 16.74 9.25 1.55
N LEU A 169 15.79 10.04 1.09
CA LEU A 169 15.74 10.58 -0.27
C LEU A 169 15.89 12.09 -0.21
N ARG A 170 16.80 12.64 -1.00
CA ARG A 170 16.93 14.09 -1.15
C ARG A 170 15.65 14.65 -1.77
N ARG A 171 15.19 15.78 -1.25
CA ARG A 171 14.14 16.55 -1.90
C ARG A 171 14.78 17.44 -2.94
N ASP A 172 14.54 17.14 -4.22
CA ASP A 172 14.86 18.09 -5.29
C ASP A 172 13.90 19.27 -5.18
N ARG A 173 14.47 20.47 -5.01
CA ARG A 173 13.73 21.74 -4.95
C ARG A 173 13.51 22.30 -6.33
#